data_272cdb25abcd6efed7bb9a4a80b9bdd2
#
_entry.id   272cdb25abcd6efed7bb9a4a80b9bdd2
#
_cell.length_a   1.000
_cell.length_b   1.000
_cell.length_c   1.000
_cell.angle_alpha   90.00
_cell.angle_beta   90.00
_cell.angle_gamma   90.00
#
_symmetry.space_group_name_H-M   'P 1'
#
loop_
_entity.id
_entity.type
_entity.pdbx_description
1 polymer ?
#
loop_
_entity_poly.entity_id
_entity_poly.type
_entity_poly.pdbx_seq_one_letter_code
_entity_poly.pdbx_strand_id
1 'polypeptide(L)'
;MTRRKLILGGAVIALGLAGALVSFQKSLTPYVGFAEARLARRVVQVEGSPDHAGARLDPEEKAFRFTMSEASGATLDVIFRGPKPGNFEQAESVVAIGRVESGVLMADQILVKCPSKYESTYPGGGTTPSGVPIPDQMQLPPRADSTAGR
;
A
#
# COMPACT_ATOMS: atom_id res chain seq x y z
N MET A 1 -47.27 13.56 17.99
CA MET A 1 -46.39 12.36 18.11
C MET A 1 -45.95 12.26 19.56
N THR A 2 -46.19 11.14 20.23
CA THR A 2 -45.88 10.97 21.66
C THR A 2 -44.33 10.90 21.82
N ARG A 3 -43.77 11.62 22.80
CA ARG A 3 -42.31 11.66 23.11
C ARG A 3 -41.68 10.25 23.15
N ARG A 4 -42.45 9.26 23.57
CA ARG A 4 -42.01 7.84 23.58
C ARG A 4 -41.68 7.30 22.17
N LYS A 5 -42.45 7.66 21.13
CA LYS A 5 -42.18 7.22 19.74
C LYS A 5 -40.90 7.87 19.18
N LEU A 6 -40.63 9.12 19.54
CA LEU A 6 -39.38 9.80 19.16
C LEU A 6 -38.17 9.17 19.85
N ILE A 7 -38.27 8.84 21.13
CA ILE A 7 -37.20 8.18 21.89
C ILE A 7 -36.91 6.80 21.32
N LEU A 8 -37.94 6.01 21.05
CA LEU A 8 -37.81 4.66 20.45
C LEU A 8 -37.17 4.73 19.04
N GLY A 9 -37.62 5.69 18.22
CA GLY A 9 -37.02 5.91 16.89
C GLY A 9 -35.56 6.31 16.98
N GLY A 10 -35.22 7.23 17.88
CA GLY A 10 -33.83 7.63 18.13
C GLY A 10 -32.94 6.50 18.62
N ALA A 11 -33.47 5.65 19.53
CA ALA A 11 -32.73 4.49 20.03
C ALA A 11 -32.43 3.46 18.94
N VAL A 12 -33.38 3.19 18.04
CA VAL A 12 -33.18 2.26 16.90
C VAL A 12 -32.13 2.80 15.94
N ILE A 13 -32.17 4.10 15.63
CA ILE A 13 -31.16 4.74 14.77
C ILE A 13 -29.78 4.68 15.43
N ALA A 14 -29.67 5.00 16.72
CA ALA A 14 -28.40 4.94 17.46
C ALA A 14 -27.81 3.52 17.48
N LEU A 15 -28.65 2.50 17.70
CA LEU A 15 -28.22 1.09 17.66
C LEU A 15 -27.75 0.70 16.25
N GLY A 16 -28.46 1.12 15.22
CA GLY A 16 -28.09 0.88 13.83
C GLY A 16 -26.74 1.52 13.46
N LEU A 17 -26.52 2.77 13.85
CA LEU A 17 -25.25 3.47 13.66
C LEU A 17 -24.11 2.81 14.42
N ALA A 18 -24.33 2.42 15.67
CA ALA A 18 -23.32 1.73 16.48
C ALA A 18 -22.94 0.39 15.84
N GLY A 19 -23.91 -0.39 15.36
CA GLY A 19 -23.68 -1.64 14.65
C GLY A 19 -22.92 -1.44 13.33
N ALA A 20 -23.25 -0.41 12.57
CA ALA A 20 -22.55 -0.06 11.33
C ALA A 20 -21.09 0.33 11.60
N LEU A 21 -20.82 1.15 12.63
CA LEU A 21 -19.46 1.55 13.01
C LEU A 21 -18.60 0.35 13.43
N VAL A 22 -19.14 -0.56 14.23
CA VAL A 22 -18.43 -1.78 14.65
C VAL A 22 -18.14 -2.69 13.45
N SER A 23 -19.09 -2.84 12.52
CA SER A 23 -18.90 -3.63 11.31
C SER A 23 -17.84 -3.01 10.39
N PHE A 24 -17.82 -1.69 10.26
CA PHE A 24 -16.85 -0.98 9.45
C PHE A 24 -15.42 -1.14 9.98
N GLN A 25 -15.22 -1.02 11.29
CA GLN A 25 -13.90 -1.21 11.91
C GLN A 25 -13.34 -2.63 11.69
N LYS A 26 -14.20 -3.66 11.64
CA LYS A 26 -13.80 -5.03 11.37
C LYS A 26 -13.40 -5.28 9.91
N SER A 27 -13.85 -4.44 8.99
CA SER A 27 -13.56 -4.56 7.56
C SER A 27 -12.21 -3.96 7.16
N LEU A 28 -11.58 -3.19 8.02
CA LEU A 28 -10.26 -2.61 7.75
C LEU A 28 -9.17 -3.65 8.03
N THR A 29 -8.38 -3.96 7.02
CA THR A 29 -7.18 -4.77 7.17
C THR A 29 -6.02 -3.85 7.59
N PRO A 30 -5.52 -3.94 8.84
CA PRO A 30 -4.50 -3.01 9.31
C PRO A 30 -3.14 -3.30 8.70
N TYR A 31 -2.39 -2.24 8.45
CA TYR A 31 -0.95 -2.29 8.22
C TYR A 31 -0.24 -2.53 9.55
N VAL A 32 0.60 -3.55 9.61
CA VAL A 32 1.34 -3.93 10.82
C VAL A 32 2.77 -4.32 10.48
N GLY A 33 3.68 -4.16 11.45
CA GLY A 33 5.03 -4.69 11.34
C GLY A 33 5.08 -6.22 11.49
N PHE A 34 6.20 -6.83 11.13
CA PHE A 34 6.35 -8.30 11.11
C PHE A 34 6.19 -8.93 12.50
N ALA A 35 6.64 -8.24 13.56
CA ALA A 35 6.48 -8.71 14.93
C ALA A 35 5.00 -8.79 15.34
N GLU A 36 4.23 -7.75 15.02
CA GLU A 36 2.80 -7.72 15.30
C GLU A 36 2.03 -8.71 14.42
N ALA A 37 2.42 -8.83 13.14
CA ALA A 37 1.82 -9.77 12.20
C ALA A 37 1.88 -11.22 12.71
N ARG A 38 3.01 -11.63 13.32
CA ARG A 38 3.18 -12.97 13.90
C ARG A 38 2.25 -13.26 15.07
N LEU A 39 1.81 -12.24 15.77
CA LEU A 39 0.89 -12.37 16.91
C LEU A 39 -0.57 -12.22 16.48
N ALA A 40 -0.81 -11.63 15.31
CA ALA A 40 -2.16 -11.38 14.81
C ALA A 40 -2.83 -12.67 14.34
N ARG A 41 -4.01 -12.96 14.90
CA ARG A 41 -4.85 -14.10 14.47
C ARG A 41 -5.85 -13.72 13.39
N ARG A 42 -5.63 -12.58 12.72
CA ARG A 42 -6.51 -12.01 11.68
C ARG A 42 -5.71 -11.73 10.41
N VAL A 43 -6.40 -11.44 9.33
CA VAL A 43 -5.76 -10.95 8.11
C VAL A 43 -5.13 -9.60 8.38
N VAL A 44 -3.88 -9.44 7.97
CA VAL A 44 -3.07 -8.21 8.12
C VAL A 44 -2.42 -7.85 6.81
N GLN A 45 -1.96 -6.61 6.71
CA GLN A 45 -1.11 -6.13 5.62
C GLN A 45 0.28 -5.89 6.18
N VAL A 46 1.28 -6.47 5.54
CA VAL A 46 2.68 -6.24 5.86
C VAL A 46 3.42 -5.76 4.62
N GLU A 47 4.34 -4.84 4.80
CA GLU A 47 5.20 -4.32 3.75
C GLU A 47 6.65 -4.63 4.07
N GLY A 48 7.43 -5.01 3.06
CA GLY A 48 8.85 -5.24 3.19
C GLY A 48 9.54 -5.34 1.85
N SER A 49 10.86 -5.29 1.86
CA SER A 49 11.70 -5.50 0.68
C SER A 49 11.82 -6.99 0.40
N PRO A 50 11.50 -7.45 -0.82
CA PRO A 50 11.57 -8.87 -1.16
C PRO A 50 13.02 -9.32 -1.38
N ASP A 51 13.33 -10.54 -0.95
CA ASP A 51 14.53 -11.25 -1.38
C ASP A 51 14.27 -11.91 -2.74
N HIS A 52 14.78 -11.29 -3.80
CA HIS A 52 14.61 -11.77 -5.17
C HIS A 52 15.35 -13.08 -5.41
N ALA A 53 16.52 -13.24 -4.80
CA ALA A 53 17.39 -14.41 -5.02
C ALA A 53 16.78 -15.68 -4.41
N GLY A 54 16.10 -15.55 -3.28
CA GLY A 54 15.42 -16.66 -2.60
C GLY A 54 14.02 -16.96 -3.13
N ALA A 55 13.49 -16.11 -4.03
CA ALA A 55 12.14 -16.25 -4.53
C ALA A 55 12.02 -17.43 -5.52
N ARG A 56 11.03 -18.31 -5.29
CA ARG A 56 10.82 -19.49 -6.12
C ARG A 56 9.33 -19.82 -6.28
N LEU A 57 9.01 -20.39 -7.42
CA LEU A 57 7.70 -20.99 -7.64
C LEU A 57 7.77 -22.47 -7.23
N ASP A 58 6.89 -22.89 -6.36
CA ASP A 58 6.70 -24.28 -5.98
C ASP A 58 5.64 -24.89 -6.93
N PRO A 59 6.05 -25.78 -7.84
CA PRO A 59 5.13 -26.34 -8.84
C PRO A 59 4.14 -27.35 -8.22
N GLU A 60 4.50 -28.01 -7.12
CA GLU A 60 3.64 -29.01 -6.47
C GLU A 60 2.50 -28.32 -5.71
N GLU A 61 2.83 -27.29 -4.95
CA GLU A 61 1.84 -26.51 -4.20
C GLU A 61 1.19 -25.41 -5.03
N LYS A 62 1.68 -25.15 -6.26
CA LYS A 62 1.27 -24.02 -7.12
C LYS A 62 1.32 -22.70 -6.36
N ALA A 63 2.37 -22.55 -5.58
CA ALA A 63 2.56 -21.43 -4.69
C ALA A 63 3.85 -20.68 -5.01
N PHE A 64 3.83 -19.37 -4.94
CA PHE A 64 5.01 -18.54 -5.03
C PHE A 64 5.52 -18.26 -3.62
N ARG A 65 6.80 -18.59 -3.36
CA ARG A 65 7.45 -18.46 -2.07
C ARG A 65 8.59 -17.45 -2.16
N PHE A 66 8.69 -16.55 -1.19
CA PHE A 66 9.79 -15.61 -1.06
C PHE A 66 9.87 -15.12 0.39
N THR A 67 11.00 -14.54 0.75
CA THR A 67 11.22 -13.90 2.05
C THR A 67 11.15 -12.39 1.87
N MET A 68 10.56 -11.68 2.83
CA MET A 68 10.61 -10.22 2.90
C MET A 68 11.42 -9.79 4.11
N SER A 69 12.08 -8.63 4.01
CA SER A 69 12.78 -7.97 5.11
C SER A 69 12.16 -6.60 5.41
N GLU A 70 12.07 -6.29 6.68
CA GLU A 70 11.65 -4.97 7.18
C GLU A 70 12.88 -4.10 7.44
N ALA A 71 12.71 -2.76 7.48
CA ALA A 71 13.80 -1.83 7.80
C ALA A 71 14.48 -2.10 9.15
N SER A 72 13.80 -2.76 10.07
CA SER A 72 14.33 -3.23 11.36
C SER A 72 15.31 -4.40 11.24
N GLY A 73 15.42 -5.01 10.05
CA GLY A 73 16.17 -6.25 9.80
C GLY A 73 15.40 -7.53 10.09
N ALA A 74 14.16 -7.43 10.57
CA ALA A 74 13.30 -8.60 10.73
C ALA A 74 12.92 -9.17 9.36
N THR A 75 12.84 -10.50 9.26
CA THR A 75 12.47 -11.22 8.04
C THR A 75 11.15 -11.97 8.23
N LEU A 76 10.38 -12.15 7.17
CA LEU A 76 9.13 -12.90 7.17
C LEU A 76 9.01 -13.70 5.88
N ASP A 77 8.81 -15.00 6.01
CA ASP A 77 8.55 -15.88 4.86
C ASP A 77 7.11 -15.73 4.41
N VAL A 78 6.92 -15.66 3.10
CA VAL A 78 5.63 -15.49 2.44
C VAL A 78 5.35 -16.63 1.49
N ILE A 79 4.17 -17.17 1.57
CA ILE A 79 3.63 -18.16 0.64
C ILE A 79 2.39 -17.55 0.00
N PHE A 80 2.43 -17.32 -1.29
CA PHE A 80 1.32 -16.82 -2.07
C PHE A 80 0.80 -17.90 -2.99
N ARG A 81 -0.49 -18.27 -2.84
CA ARG A 81 -1.14 -19.25 -3.69
C ARG A 81 -1.58 -18.62 -5.01
N GLY A 82 -0.60 -18.38 -5.89
CA GLY A 82 -0.82 -17.76 -7.18
C GLY A 82 0.46 -17.70 -8.00
N PRO A 83 0.35 -17.22 -9.25
CA PRO A 83 1.50 -17.07 -10.10
C PRO A 83 2.42 -15.97 -9.58
N LYS A 84 3.73 -16.11 -9.86
CA LYS A 84 4.69 -15.04 -9.60
C LYS A 84 4.27 -13.78 -10.36
N PRO A 85 4.15 -12.61 -9.69
CA PRO A 85 3.89 -11.36 -10.37
C PRO A 85 4.99 -11.03 -11.39
N GLY A 86 4.59 -10.61 -12.61
CA GLY A 86 5.55 -10.39 -13.70
C GLY A 86 6.56 -9.27 -13.43
N ASN A 87 6.22 -8.32 -12.55
CA ASN A 87 7.09 -7.20 -12.15
C ASN A 87 7.80 -7.45 -10.81
N PHE A 88 7.75 -8.67 -10.26
CA PHE A 88 8.35 -9.00 -8.97
C PHE A 88 9.86 -8.74 -8.93
N GLU A 89 10.59 -9.04 -10.01
CA GLU A 89 12.05 -8.83 -10.09
C GLU A 89 12.46 -7.36 -10.03
N GLN A 90 11.54 -6.45 -10.30
CA GLN A 90 11.75 -5.01 -10.28
C GLN A 90 11.19 -4.37 -9.02
N ALA A 91 10.66 -5.18 -8.10
CA ALA A 91 10.02 -4.72 -6.89
C ALA A 91 11.04 -4.10 -5.93
N GLU A 92 10.82 -2.88 -5.50
CA GLU A 92 11.55 -2.26 -4.40
C GLU A 92 10.92 -2.66 -3.06
N SER A 93 9.59 -2.72 -3.02
CA SER A 93 8.86 -3.25 -1.89
C SER A 93 7.63 -4.05 -2.32
N VAL A 94 7.19 -4.93 -1.46
CA VAL A 94 6.00 -5.77 -1.64
C VAL A 94 5.10 -5.61 -0.43
N VAL A 95 3.81 -5.43 -0.68
CA VAL A 95 2.78 -5.51 0.34
C VAL A 95 2.10 -6.86 0.21
N ALA A 96 2.18 -7.68 1.24
CA ALA A 96 1.49 -8.96 1.31
C ALA A 96 0.32 -8.86 2.28
N ILE A 97 -0.84 -9.35 1.84
CA ILE A 97 -2.08 -9.36 2.59
C ILE A 97 -2.46 -10.80 2.86
N GLY A 98 -2.58 -11.15 4.12
CA GLY A 98 -2.85 -12.52 4.50
C GLY A 98 -2.83 -12.75 6.00
N ARG A 99 -2.67 -14.01 6.40
CA ARG A 99 -2.61 -14.43 7.80
C ARG A 99 -1.30 -15.15 8.07
N VAL A 100 -0.70 -14.87 9.23
CA VAL A 100 0.49 -15.61 9.66
C VAL A 100 0.07 -16.92 10.32
N GLU A 101 0.60 -18.02 9.81
CA GLU A 101 0.41 -19.37 10.32
C GLU A 101 1.79 -20.02 10.53
N SER A 102 2.04 -20.48 11.74
CA SER A 102 3.33 -21.10 12.11
C SER A 102 4.58 -20.26 11.75
N GLY A 103 4.46 -18.92 11.81
CA GLY A 103 5.55 -18.00 11.52
C GLY A 103 5.72 -17.62 10.04
N VAL A 104 4.92 -18.18 9.15
CA VAL A 104 4.90 -17.90 7.71
C VAL A 104 3.63 -17.13 7.35
N LEU A 105 3.74 -16.12 6.52
CA LEU A 105 2.59 -15.37 6.01
C LEU A 105 1.97 -16.12 4.82
N MET A 106 0.77 -16.65 5.04
CA MET A 106 -0.07 -17.19 3.98
C MET A 106 -0.79 -16.01 3.31
N ALA A 107 -0.25 -15.57 2.18
CA ALA A 107 -0.77 -14.40 1.48
C ALA A 107 -1.91 -14.78 0.52
N ASP A 108 -3.01 -14.04 0.64
CA ASP A 108 -4.15 -14.11 -0.29
C ASP A 108 -3.94 -13.14 -1.45
N GLN A 109 -3.19 -12.05 -1.21
CA GLN A 109 -2.91 -11.02 -2.21
C GLN A 109 -1.50 -10.45 -2.03
N ILE A 110 -0.88 -10.11 -3.16
CA ILE A 110 0.42 -9.42 -3.20
C ILE A 110 0.28 -8.17 -4.08
N LEU A 111 0.77 -7.03 -3.58
CA LEU A 111 0.90 -5.80 -4.34
C LEU A 111 2.39 -5.46 -4.46
N VAL A 112 2.85 -5.33 -5.68
CA VAL A 112 4.25 -5.05 -5.99
C VAL A 112 4.41 -3.55 -6.22
N LYS A 113 5.30 -2.93 -5.46
CA LYS A 113 5.68 -1.52 -5.63
C LYS A 113 7.01 -1.48 -6.38
N CYS A 114 6.97 -0.98 -7.61
CA CYS A 114 8.17 -0.70 -8.39
C CYS A 114 8.62 0.74 -8.16
N PRO A 115 9.93 1.05 -8.21
CA PRO A 115 10.40 2.42 -8.16
C PRO A 115 9.80 3.18 -9.35
N SER A 116 9.24 4.37 -9.07
CA SER A 116 8.76 5.26 -10.11
C SER A 116 9.96 5.76 -10.90
N LYS A 117 10.16 5.28 -12.13
CA LYS A 117 11.23 5.76 -13.06
C LYS A 117 11.12 7.25 -13.41
N TYR A 118 10.17 7.96 -12.81
CA TYR A 118 9.90 9.38 -13.08
C TYR A 118 10.53 10.33 -12.05
N GLU A 119 11.33 9.83 -11.12
CA GLU A 119 12.22 10.67 -10.32
C GLU A 119 13.53 10.88 -11.08
N SER A 120 13.42 11.22 -12.37
CA SER A 120 14.52 11.77 -13.13
C SER A 120 14.87 13.10 -12.50
N THR A 121 15.99 13.15 -11.80
CA THR A 121 16.67 14.35 -11.39
C THR A 121 16.90 15.23 -12.63
N TYR A 122 15.99 16.17 -12.85
CA TYR A 122 16.27 17.29 -13.73
C TYR A 122 17.27 18.19 -13.00
N PRO A 123 18.45 18.46 -13.57
CA PRO A 123 19.36 19.47 -13.02
C PRO A 123 18.81 20.89 -13.28
N GLY A 124 17.61 21.16 -12.80
CA GLY A 124 16.89 22.40 -13.08
C GLY A 124 15.56 22.51 -12.37
N GLY A 125 15.26 21.58 -11.45
CA GLY A 125 14.32 21.72 -10.36
C GLY A 125 12.96 22.33 -10.66
N GLY A 126 12.09 21.69 -11.44
CA GLY A 126 10.67 22.05 -11.51
C GLY A 126 9.81 20.84 -11.79
N THR A 127 9.17 20.31 -10.76
CA THR A 127 8.11 19.31 -10.92
C THR A 127 6.76 19.99 -10.86
N THR A 128 5.87 19.67 -11.81
CA THR A 128 4.46 20.02 -11.67
C THR A 128 3.83 19.15 -10.57
N PRO A 129 2.76 19.60 -9.89
CA PRO A 129 2.04 18.80 -8.90
C PRO A 129 1.50 17.47 -9.42
N SER A 130 1.52 17.24 -10.72
CA SER A 130 1.07 16.01 -11.39
C SER A 130 2.22 15.12 -11.88
N GLY A 131 3.49 15.41 -11.56
CA GLY A 131 4.64 14.60 -11.93
C GLY A 131 4.93 14.52 -13.45
N VAL A 132 4.33 15.37 -14.26
CA VAL A 132 4.57 15.40 -15.71
C VAL A 132 5.78 16.27 -16.02
N PRO A 133 6.78 15.75 -16.76
CA PRO A 133 7.94 16.57 -17.17
C PRO A 133 7.48 17.70 -18.08
N ILE A 134 7.94 18.93 -17.79
CA ILE A 134 7.72 20.07 -18.68
C ILE A 134 8.72 19.94 -19.84
N PRO A 135 8.28 19.85 -21.10
CA PRO A 135 9.20 19.85 -22.24
C PRO A 135 10.02 21.14 -22.26
N ASP A 136 11.31 21.02 -22.54
CA ASP A 136 12.28 22.15 -22.60
C ASP A 136 11.87 23.29 -23.56
N GLN A 137 10.91 23.06 -24.41
CA GLN A 137 10.39 24.07 -25.37
C GLN A 137 9.31 25.00 -24.78
N MET A 138 8.96 24.86 -23.51
CA MET A 138 7.97 25.72 -22.87
C MET A 138 8.59 26.75 -21.93
N GLN A 139 9.88 27.06 -22.10
CA GLN A 139 10.50 28.22 -21.49
C GLN A 139 9.98 29.45 -22.24
N LEU A 140 9.09 30.18 -21.58
CA LEU A 140 8.68 31.50 -22.01
C LEU A 140 9.93 32.37 -22.24
N PRO A 141 10.04 33.11 -23.36
CA PRO A 141 11.15 34.02 -23.59
C PRO A 141 11.21 35.03 -22.43
N PRO A 142 12.44 35.46 -22.04
CA PRO A 142 12.61 36.42 -20.98
C PRO A 142 11.81 37.68 -21.29
N ARG A 143 10.97 38.04 -20.31
CA ARG A 143 10.20 39.28 -20.39
C ARG A 143 11.14 40.43 -20.68
N ALA A 144 10.98 41.04 -21.84
CA ALA A 144 11.72 42.25 -22.19
C ALA A 144 11.40 43.31 -21.12
N ASP A 145 12.46 43.72 -20.40
CA ASP A 145 12.42 44.86 -19.50
C ASP A 145 11.94 46.09 -20.26
N SER A 146 10.74 46.54 -19.96
CA SER A 146 10.27 47.85 -20.36
C SER A 146 10.82 48.90 -19.39
N THR A 147 12.14 49.07 -19.38
CA THR A 147 12.79 50.26 -18.82
C THR A 147 13.43 51.04 -19.96
N ALA A 148 12.59 51.78 -20.66
CA ALA A 148 13.08 52.87 -21.46
C ALA A 148 11.99 53.98 -21.42
N GLY A 149 12.33 55.06 -20.76
CA GLY A 149 11.71 56.31 -21.13
C GLY A 149 11.15 57.17 -20.00
N ARG A 150 12.03 58.00 -19.46
CA ARG A 150 11.85 59.33 -18.91
C ARG A 150 11.08 59.52 -17.61
#